data_469428f84055a6c7104ad18e3e46a1e7
#
_entry.id   469428f84055a6c7104ad18e3e46a1e7
#
_cell.length_a   1.000
_cell.length_b   1.000
_cell.length_c   1.000
_cell.angle_alpha   90.00
_cell.angle_beta   90.00
_cell.angle_gamma   90.00
#
_symmetry.space_group_name_H-M   'P 1'
#
loop_
_entity.id
_entity.type
_entity.pdbx_description
1 polymer ?
#
loop_
_entity_poly.entity_id
_entity_poly.type
_entity_poly.pdbx_seq_one_letter_code
_entity_poly.pdbx_strand_id
1 'polypeptide(L)'
;MKIIAFLGSPRKEGNTELLLKETIRGIKDSGFSVQIFNLNSMNIQPCQDCGGCDDTGECIYHDDMDVIYNAIRNTDRIILATPIFFFSVSAQTKLMIDRCQCFWCEKYLLKKPLQPGELGRKGLLLLVGGMKKDIGVQCSEACATAFFRTISIQEHSTLSFLGI
;
A
#
# COMPACT_ATOMS: atom_id res chain seq x y z
N MET A 1 -18.86 0.90 2.12
CA MET A 1 -17.43 1.26 2.23
C MET A 1 -16.59 0.04 1.88
N LYS A 2 -15.69 0.15 0.91
CA LYS A 2 -14.76 -0.91 0.53
C LYS A 2 -13.42 -0.67 1.20
N ILE A 3 -12.84 -1.72 1.78
CA ILE A 3 -11.55 -1.68 2.49
C ILE A 3 -10.64 -2.73 1.90
N ILE A 4 -9.43 -2.35 1.54
CA ILE A 4 -8.39 -3.30 1.12
C ILE A 4 -7.17 -3.18 2.03
N ALA A 5 -6.42 -4.28 2.15
CA ALA A 5 -5.19 -4.35 2.91
C ALA A 5 -4.08 -5.01 2.08
N PHE A 6 -2.91 -4.39 2.06
CA PHE A 6 -1.70 -4.95 1.48
C PHE A 6 -0.82 -5.49 2.60
N LEU A 7 -0.50 -6.78 2.56
CA LEU A 7 0.44 -7.43 3.47
C LEU A 7 1.78 -7.61 2.77
N GLY A 8 2.77 -6.81 3.17
CA GLY A 8 4.11 -6.80 2.59
C GLY A 8 5.13 -7.68 3.34
N SER A 9 4.70 -8.46 4.34
CA SER A 9 5.62 -9.35 5.05
C SER A 9 5.84 -10.65 4.29
N PRO A 10 7.11 -11.07 4.04
CA PRO A 10 7.38 -12.38 3.49
C PRO A 10 7.23 -13.52 4.53
N ARG A 11 7.16 -13.17 5.82
CA ARG A 11 7.10 -14.14 6.92
C ARG A 11 5.64 -14.49 7.22
N LYS A 12 5.29 -15.76 7.06
CA LYS A 12 4.00 -16.29 7.51
C LYS A 12 3.90 -16.22 9.02
N GLU A 13 2.73 -15.82 9.53
CA GLU A 13 2.45 -15.69 10.96
C GLU A 13 3.45 -14.78 11.71
N GLY A 14 4.11 -13.88 10.98
CA GLY A 14 5.00 -12.89 11.57
C GLY A 14 4.24 -11.73 12.22
N ASN A 15 4.94 -10.93 13.02
CA ASN A 15 4.34 -9.84 13.78
C ASN A 15 3.53 -8.84 12.92
N THR A 16 3.97 -8.58 11.68
CA THR A 16 3.21 -7.71 10.73
C THR A 16 1.86 -8.32 10.37
N GLU A 17 1.83 -9.63 10.11
CA GLU A 17 0.59 -10.33 9.77
C GLU A 17 -0.34 -10.41 10.98
N LEU A 18 0.19 -10.65 12.19
CA LEU A 18 -0.58 -10.67 13.43
C LEU A 18 -1.21 -9.31 13.71
N LEU A 19 -0.44 -8.22 13.56
CA LEU A 19 -0.95 -6.86 13.71
C LEU A 19 -2.07 -6.56 12.70
N LEU A 20 -1.89 -6.95 11.45
CA LEU A 20 -2.92 -6.79 10.43
C LEU A 20 -4.18 -7.61 10.76
N LYS A 21 -4.04 -8.86 11.22
CA LYS A 21 -5.17 -9.71 11.62
C LYS A 21 -5.99 -9.08 12.76
N GLU A 22 -5.33 -8.52 13.77
CA GLU A 22 -5.99 -7.83 14.88
C GLU A 22 -6.71 -6.56 14.40
N THR A 23 -6.07 -5.78 13.52
CA THR A 23 -6.71 -4.61 12.90
C THR A 23 -7.97 -5.01 12.13
N ILE A 24 -7.89 -6.08 11.34
CA ILE A 24 -9.03 -6.60 10.55
C ILE A 24 -10.12 -7.13 11.47
N ARG A 25 -9.78 -7.74 12.61
CA ARG A 25 -10.76 -8.19 13.61
C ARG A 25 -11.61 -7.01 14.09
N GLY A 26 -10.98 -5.90 14.51
CA GLY A 26 -11.71 -4.71 14.94
C GLY A 26 -12.60 -4.10 13.84
N ILE A 27 -12.15 -4.15 12.57
CA ILE A 27 -12.95 -3.71 11.42
C ILE A 27 -14.17 -4.61 11.23
N LYS A 28 -14.01 -5.93 11.33
CA LYS A 28 -15.12 -6.90 11.23
C LYS A 28 -16.13 -6.75 12.36
N ASP A 29 -15.66 -6.51 13.59
CA ASP A 29 -16.53 -6.25 14.75
C ASP A 29 -17.37 -4.97 14.54
N SER A 30 -16.91 -4.05 13.70
CA SER A 30 -17.66 -2.87 13.27
C SER A 30 -18.55 -3.09 12.03
N GLY A 31 -18.72 -4.33 11.58
CA GLY A 31 -19.62 -4.70 10.48
C GLY A 31 -19.05 -4.53 9.07
N PHE A 32 -17.73 -4.35 8.94
CA PHE A 32 -17.08 -4.20 7.62
C PHE A 32 -16.23 -5.41 7.25
N SER A 33 -16.02 -5.62 5.95
CA SER A 33 -15.10 -6.63 5.42
C SER A 33 -13.85 -5.98 4.83
N VAL A 34 -12.74 -6.73 4.82
CA VAL A 34 -11.45 -6.30 4.25
C VAL A 34 -10.99 -7.33 3.24
N GLN A 35 -10.67 -6.89 2.03
CA GLN A 35 -9.97 -7.72 1.05
C GLN A 35 -8.47 -7.61 1.28
N ILE A 36 -7.78 -8.75 1.41
CA ILE A 36 -6.33 -8.79 1.69
C ILE A 36 -5.58 -9.22 0.44
N PHE A 37 -4.52 -8.48 0.11
CA PHE A 37 -3.52 -8.83 -0.90
C PHE A 37 -2.21 -9.19 -0.19
N ASN A 38 -1.84 -10.47 -0.23
CA ASN A 38 -0.55 -10.92 0.29
C ASN A 38 0.51 -10.76 -0.81
N LEU A 39 1.25 -9.64 -0.75
CA LEU A 39 2.21 -9.27 -1.79
C LEU A 39 3.33 -10.29 -1.99
N ASN A 40 3.66 -11.08 -0.94
CA ASN A 40 4.69 -12.11 -1.04
C ASN A 40 4.26 -13.32 -1.88
N SER A 41 2.97 -13.53 -2.08
CA SER A 41 2.44 -14.63 -2.89
C SER A 41 2.02 -14.21 -4.30
N MET A 42 2.17 -12.93 -4.62
CA MET A 42 1.77 -12.35 -5.90
C MET A 42 2.96 -12.28 -6.87
N ASN A 43 2.70 -12.54 -8.13
CA ASN A 43 3.67 -12.39 -9.21
C ASN A 43 3.63 -10.96 -9.73
N ILE A 44 4.48 -10.10 -9.18
CA ILE A 44 4.60 -8.69 -9.56
C ILE A 44 6.00 -8.45 -10.11
N GLN A 45 6.11 -8.03 -11.35
CA GLN A 45 7.39 -7.61 -11.94
C GLN A 45 7.75 -6.19 -11.47
N PRO A 46 9.04 -5.87 -11.27
CA PRO A 46 9.45 -4.51 -10.93
C PRO A 46 9.13 -3.51 -12.05
N CYS A 47 8.87 -2.26 -11.67
CA CYS A 47 8.74 -1.17 -12.63
C CYS A 47 10.06 -1.00 -13.41
N GLN A 48 9.96 -0.87 -14.73
CA GLN A 48 11.13 -0.74 -15.62
C GLN A 48 11.35 0.71 -16.05
N ASP A 49 10.58 1.66 -15.53
CA ASP A 49 10.64 3.08 -15.93
C ASP A 49 10.60 3.27 -17.47
N CYS A 50 9.75 2.49 -18.11
CA CYS A 50 9.69 2.38 -19.57
C CYS A 50 8.90 3.49 -20.27
N GLY A 51 8.28 4.41 -19.52
CA GLY A 51 7.44 5.49 -20.05
C GLY A 51 6.09 5.06 -20.65
N GLY A 52 5.79 3.76 -20.65
CA GLY A 52 4.56 3.24 -21.30
C GLY A 52 3.25 3.73 -20.68
N CYS A 53 3.28 4.23 -19.44
CA CYS A 53 2.11 4.79 -18.77
C CYS A 53 1.99 6.32 -18.85
N ASP A 54 2.94 7.03 -19.46
CA ASP A 54 2.98 8.49 -19.44
C ASP A 54 1.78 9.11 -20.17
N ASP A 55 1.37 8.52 -21.29
CA ASP A 55 0.28 9.02 -22.13
C ASP A 55 -1.07 8.39 -21.82
N THR A 56 -1.10 7.24 -21.14
CA THR A 56 -2.33 6.46 -20.91
C THR A 56 -2.77 6.41 -19.45
N GLY A 57 -1.83 6.51 -18.49
CA GLY A 57 -2.08 6.22 -17.09
C GLY A 57 -2.21 4.72 -16.81
N GLU A 58 -1.86 3.86 -17.77
CA GLU A 58 -1.96 2.39 -17.65
C GLU A 58 -0.61 1.74 -17.83
N CYS A 59 -0.30 0.74 -17.01
CA CYS A 59 0.93 -0.02 -17.13
C CYS A 59 0.84 -0.98 -18.31
N ILE A 60 1.91 -1.08 -19.09
CA ILE A 60 1.98 -2.01 -20.24
C ILE A 60 2.26 -3.46 -19.83
N TYR A 61 2.70 -3.70 -18.60
CA TYR A 61 2.95 -5.05 -18.07
C TYR A 61 1.70 -5.59 -17.40
N HIS A 62 1.27 -6.77 -17.83
CA HIS A 62 0.13 -7.49 -17.28
C HIS A 62 0.61 -8.62 -16.37
N ASP A 63 0.33 -8.48 -15.09
CA ASP A 63 0.64 -9.43 -14.04
C ASP A 63 -0.36 -9.25 -12.87
N ASP A 64 -0.05 -9.75 -11.68
CA ASP A 64 -0.95 -9.63 -10.53
C ASP A 64 -1.20 -8.17 -10.09
N MET A 65 -0.49 -7.17 -10.66
CA MET A 65 -0.83 -5.76 -10.44
C MET A 65 -2.16 -5.36 -11.05
N ASP A 66 -2.66 -6.05 -12.08
CA ASP A 66 -3.94 -5.70 -12.71
C ASP A 66 -5.10 -5.77 -11.71
N VAL A 67 -5.11 -6.80 -10.84
CA VAL A 67 -6.14 -6.90 -9.79
C VAL A 67 -5.92 -5.85 -8.68
N ILE A 68 -4.68 -5.48 -8.39
CA ILE A 68 -4.34 -4.42 -7.42
C ILE A 68 -4.78 -3.05 -7.95
N TYR A 69 -4.49 -2.72 -9.21
CA TYR A 69 -4.93 -1.46 -9.83
C TYR A 69 -6.45 -1.31 -9.75
N ASN A 70 -7.18 -2.35 -10.12
CA ASN A 70 -8.64 -2.34 -10.03
C ASN A 70 -9.12 -2.17 -8.57
N ALA A 71 -8.49 -2.86 -7.62
CA ALA A 71 -8.85 -2.74 -6.22
C ALA A 71 -8.60 -1.32 -5.68
N ILE A 72 -7.44 -0.70 -6.01
CA ILE A 72 -7.11 0.66 -5.61
C ILE A 72 -8.13 1.66 -6.19
N ARG A 73 -8.53 1.52 -7.46
CA ARG A 73 -9.52 2.40 -8.09
C ARG A 73 -10.88 2.36 -7.40
N ASN A 74 -11.28 1.20 -6.89
CA ASN A 74 -12.62 0.94 -6.36
C ASN A 74 -12.71 0.93 -4.83
N THR A 75 -11.71 1.47 -4.13
CA THR A 75 -11.68 1.47 -2.66
C THR A 75 -11.50 2.86 -2.05
N ASP A 76 -12.02 3.07 -0.86
CA ASP A 76 -11.88 4.31 -0.11
C ASP A 76 -10.94 4.17 1.09
N ARG A 77 -10.67 2.95 1.54
CA ARG A 77 -9.85 2.68 2.73
C ARG A 77 -8.76 1.69 2.39
N ILE A 78 -7.51 2.10 2.59
CA ILE A 78 -6.34 1.28 2.28
C ILE A 78 -5.47 1.11 3.53
N ILE A 79 -5.19 -0.15 3.86
CA ILE A 79 -4.24 -0.52 4.91
C ILE A 79 -2.97 -1.02 4.22
N LEU A 80 -1.83 -0.45 4.59
CA LEU A 80 -0.52 -0.90 4.17
C LEU A 80 0.22 -1.46 5.39
N ALA A 81 0.38 -2.77 5.46
CA ALA A 81 1.07 -3.46 6.55
C ALA A 81 2.41 -4.00 6.05
N THR A 82 3.52 -3.52 6.60
CA THR A 82 4.87 -3.89 6.16
C THR A 82 5.84 -3.97 7.33
N PRO A 83 6.79 -4.92 7.31
CA PRO A 83 7.92 -4.86 8.22
C PRO A 83 8.88 -3.75 7.78
N ILE A 84 9.69 -3.26 8.73
CA ILE A 84 10.78 -2.35 8.45
C ILE A 84 12.05 -3.17 8.17
N PHE A 85 12.52 -3.15 6.92
CA PHE A 85 13.76 -3.78 6.50
C PHE A 85 14.74 -2.71 5.99
N PHE A 86 15.96 -2.67 6.52
CA PHE A 86 16.96 -1.66 6.15
C PHE A 86 16.40 -0.23 6.15
N PHE A 87 15.69 0.11 7.24
CA PHE A 87 15.04 1.42 7.46
C PHE A 87 13.93 1.78 6.45
N SER A 88 13.42 0.85 5.69
CA SER A 88 12.37 1.11 4.71
C SER A 88 11.28 0.03 4.74
N VAL A 89 10.26 0.20 3.92
CA VAL A 89 9.26 -0.83 3.65
C VAL A 89 9.93 -2.07 3.03
N SER A 90 9.30 -3.23 3.14
CA SER A 90 9.83 -4.47 2.54
C SER A 90 9.93 -4.38 1.02
N ALA A 91 10.78 -5.23 0.42
CA ALA A 91 10.92 -5.30 -1.04
C ALA A 91 9.57 -5.58 -1.73
N GLN A 92 8.74 -6.48 -1.18
CA GLN A 92 7.42 -6.80 -1.72
C GLN A 92 6.50 -5.58 -1.72
N THR A 93 6.53 -4.79 -0.63
CA THR A 93 5.78 -3.54 -0.54
C THR A 93 6.29 -2.52 -1.53
N LYS A 94 7.61 -2.34 -1.63
CA LYS A 94 8.23 -1.37 -2.53
C LYS A 94 7.95 -1.71 -4.00
N LEU A 95 7.99 -3.00 -4.34
CA LEU A 95 7.68 -3.50 -5.68
C LEU A 95 6.27 -3.07 -6.13
N MET A 96 5.28 -3.27 -5.28
CA MET A 96 3.90 -2.84 -5.54
C MET A 96 3.80 -1.30 -5.64
N ILE A 97 4.45 -0.57 -4.74
CA ILE A 97 4.46 0.90 -4.76
C ILE A 97 5.06 1.44 -6.05
N ASP A 98 6.21 0.92 -6.50
CA ASP A 98 6.87 1.38 -7.72
C ASP A 98 6.03 1.11 -8.97
N ARG A 99 5.27 0.02 -8.99
CA ARG A 99 4.33 -0.27 -10.07
C ARG A 99 3.12 0.67 -10.08
N CYS A 100 2.87 1.43 -9.01
CA CYS A 100 1.85 2.48 -8.99
C CYS A 100 2.29 3.77 -9.73
N GLN A 101 3.42 3.75 -10.46
CA GLN A 101 3.85 4.82 -11.34
C GLN A 101 2.75 5.23 -12.35
N CYS A 102 1.95 4.29 -12.83
CA CYS A 102 0.81 4.58 -13.70
C CYS A 102 -0.21 5.55 -13.06
N PHE A 103 -0.50 5.43 -11.76
CA PHE A 103 -1.35 6.39 -11.04
C PHE A 103 -0.67 7.75 -10.87
N TRP A 104 0.67 7.76 -10.74
CA TRP A 104 1.41 9.01 -10.71
C TRP A 104 1.30 9.74 -12.06
N CYS A 105 1.48 9.04 -13.18
CA CYS A 105 1.30 9.59 -14.53
C CYS A 105 -0.14 10.08 -14.73
N GLU A 106 -1.13 9.27 -14.36
CA GLU A 106 -2.53 9.64 -14.45
C GLU A 106 -2.83 10.93 -13.67
N LYS A 107 -2.32 11.05 -12.45
CA LYS A 107 -2.55 12.21 -11.59
C LYS A 107 -1.79 13.45 -12.02
N TYR A 108 -0.47 13.32 -12.27
CA TYR A 108 0.40 14.48 -12.41
C TYR A 108 0.70 14.85 -13.86
N LEU A 109 0.77 13.90 -14.78
CA LEU A 109 0.96 14.18 -16.20
C LEU A 109 -0.39 14.42 -16.89
N LEU A 110 -1.32 13.48 -16.76
CA LEU A 110 -2.61 13.52 -17.44
C LEU A 110 -3.65 14.40 -16.72
N LYS A 111 -3.37 14.85 -15.50
CA LYS A 111 -4.29 15.67 -14.66
C LYS A 111 -5.63 14.99 -14.39
N LYS A 112 -5.63 13.65 -14.27
CA LYS A 112 -6.80 12.82 -14.00
C LYS A 112 -6.64 12.05 -12.68
N PRO A 113 -6.59 12.71 -11.51
CA PRO A 113 -6.41 12.02 -10.23
C PRO A 113 -7.58 11.09 -9.94
N LEU A 114 -7.30 9.99 -9.22
CA LEU A 114 -8.36 9.13 -8.71
C LEU A 114 -9.35 9.95 -7.88
N GLN A 115 -10.62 9.83 -8.20
CA GLN A 115 -11.67 10.57 -7.50
C GLN A 115 -11.90 9.94 -6.12
N PRO A 116 -12.00 10.73 -5.07
CA PRO A 116 -12.44 10.23 -3.78
C PRO A 116 -13.93 9.84 -3.86
N GLY A 117 -14.31 8.74 -3.20
CA GLY A 117 -15.72 8.47 -2.95
C GLY A 117 -16.34 9.51 -1.99
N GLU A 118 -17.64 9.40 -1.72
CA GLU A 118 -18.39 10.35 -0.86
C GLU A 118 -17.76 10.55 0.53
N LEU A 119 -17.14 9.51 1.09
CA LEU A 119 -16.48 9.56 2.40
C LEU A 119 -15.00 9.96 2.34
N GLY A 120 -14.53 10.36 1.16
CA GLY A 120 -13.10 10.60 0.90
C GLY A 120 -12.25 9.33 1.02
N ARG A 121 -10.97 9.43 0.67
CA ARG A 121 -10.02 8.31 0.73
C ARG A 121 -9.12 8.47 1.95
N LYS A 122 -8.91 7.38 2.72
CA LYS A 122 -8.01 7.39 3.89
C LYS A 122 -7.10 6.17 3.91
N GLY A 123 -5.91 6.36 4.47
CA GLY A 123 -4.89 5.34 4.62
C GLY A 123 -4.60 4.98 6.07
N LEU A 124 -4.14 3.75 6.28
CA LEU A 124 -3.55 3.30 7.53
C LEU A 124 -2.23 2.58 7.21
N LEU A 125 -1.14 3.05 7.79
CA LEU A 125 0.17 2.43 7.71
C LEU A 125 0.44 1.64 9.00
N LEU A 126 0.71 0.35 8.86
CA LEU A 126 1.10 -0.53 9.96
C LEU A 126 2.56 -0.93 9.76
N LEU A 127 3.42 -0.56 10.72
CA LEU A 127 4.85 -0.82 10.67
C LEU A 127 5.27 -1.71 11.85
N VAL A 128 6.12 -2.69 11.54
CA VAL A 128 6.73 -3.56 12.55
C VAL A 128 8.22 -3.61 12.34
N GLY A 129 9.02 -3.34 13.38
CA GLY A 129 10.47 -3.33 13.30
C GLY A 129 11.15 -3.94 14.51
N GLY A 130 12.24 -4.70 14.29
CA GLY A 130 13.07 -5.24 15.37
C GLY A 130 13.95 -4.21 16.08
N MET A 131 14.29 -3.09 15.41
CA MET A 131 15.11 -2.02 15.98
C MET A 131 14.24 -0.97 16.66
N LYS A 132 14.67 -0.50 17.84
CA LYS A 132 14.02 0.60 18.60
C LYS A 132 14.46 1.99 18.11
N LYS A 133 14.61 2.18 16.78
CA LYS A 133 15.06 3.47 16.20
C LYS A 133 13.99 4.04 15.28
N ASP A 134 13.65 5.29 15.49
CA ASP A 134 12.59 5.97 14.72
C ASP A 134 12.93 6.23 13.26
N ILE A 135 14.21 6.21 12.88
CA ILE A 135 14.63 6.44 11.49
C ILE A 135 13.97 5.47 10.51
N GLY A 136 13.77 4.20 10.90
CA GLY A 136 13.08 3.22 10.07
C GLY A 136 11.61 3.55 9.86
N VAL A 137 10.95 4.10 10.89
CA VAL A 137 9.57 4.58 10.81
C VAL A 137 9.51 5.78 9.87
N GLN A 138 10.37 6.79 10.06
CA GLN A 138 10.40 8.01 9.25
C GLN A 138 10.61 7.71 7.76
N CYS A 139 11.59 6.86 7.43
CA CYS A 139 11.86 6.50 6.04
C CYS A 139 10.71 5.68 5.42
N SER A 140 10.15 4.72 6.16
CA SER A 140 9.01 3.93 5.69
C SER A 140 7.75 4.78 5.51
N GLU A 141 7.53 5.73 6.41
CA GLU A 141 6.41 6.67 6.35
C GLU A 141 6.55 7.65 5.17
N ALA A 142 7.76 8.13 4.89
CA ALA A 142 8.02 8.96 3.72
C ALA A 142 7.66 8.24 2.41
N CYS A 143 8.08 6.96 2.28
CA CYS A 143 7.74 6.12 1.14
C CYS A 143 6.22 5.88 1.03
N ALA A 144 5.57 5.51 2.14
CA ALA A 144 4.13 5.27 2.17
C ALA A 144 3.32 6.55 1.90
N THR A 145 3.78 7.71 2.39
CA THR A 145 3.15 9.01 2.13
C THR A 145 3.15 9.32 0.63
N ALA A 146 4.27 9.10 -0.06
CA ALA A 146 4.35 9.29 -1.50
C ALA A 146 3.36 8.38 -2.25
N PHE A 147 3.29 7.10 -1.87
CA PHE A 147 2.31 6.16 -2.40
C PHE A 147 0.87 6.62 -2.15
N PHE A 148 0.50 6.90 -0.91
CA PHE A 148 -0.84 7.34 -0.56
C PHE A 148 -1.27 8.60 -1.32
N ARG A 149 -0.39 9.60 -1.40
CA ARG A 149 -0.66 10.83 -2.17
C ARG A 149 -0.85 10.56 -3.66
N THR A 150 -0.08 9.65 -4.22
CA THR A 150 -0.19 9.24 -5.63
C THR A 150 -1.58 8.69 -5.93
N ILE A 151 -2.13 7.87 -5.05
CA ILE A 151 -3.47 7.28 -5.17
C ILE A 151 -4.58 8.13 -4.54
N SER A 152 -4.36 9.44 -4.42
CA SER A 152 -5.34 10.44 -3.92
C SER A 152 -5.78 10.27 -2.46
N ILE A 153 -4.94 9.69 -1.61
CA ILE A 153 -5.09 9.69 -0.16
C ILE A 153 -4.24 10.82 0.41
N GLN A 154 -4.88 11.86 0.95
CA GLN A 154 -4.20 13.03 1.52
C GLN A 154 -3.82 12.83 2.99
N GLU A 155 -4.63 12.07 3.71
CA GLU A 155 -4.46 11.82 5.14
C GLU A 155 -4.36 10.33 5.42
N HIS A 156 -3.36 9.93 6.19
CA HIS A 156 -3.25 8.58 6.71
C HIS A 156 -2.79 8.61 8.17
N SER A 157 -3.08 7.54 8.88
CA SER A 157 -2.56 7.30 10.23
C SER A 157 -1.45 6.27 10.16
N THR A 158 -0.46 6.38 11.05
CA THR A 158 0.62 5.41 11.19
C THR A 158 0.60 4.79 12.58
N LEU A 159 0.64 3.46 12.63
CA LEU A 159 0.89 2.69 13.86
C LEU A 159 2.19 1.91 13.68
N SER A 160 3.13 2.10 14.58
CA SER A 160 4.43 1.43 14.56
C SER A 160 4.69 0.67 15.85
N PHE A 161 5.19 -0.57 15.71
CA PHE A 161 5.61 -1.42 16.81
C PHE A 161 7.07 -1.79 16.62
N LEU A 162 7.91 -1.33 17.52
CA LEU A 162 9.37 -1.45 17.44
C LEU A 162 9.93 -2.31 18.58
N GLY A 163 11.01 -3.02 18.28
CA GLY A 163 11.71 -3.85 19.27
C GLY A 163 11.02 -5.19 19.56
N ILE A 164 10.29 -5.70 18.57
CA ILE A 164 9.54 -6.96 18.67
C ILE A 164 9.94 -7.94 17.57
#